data_b3b8eed654b1675a89054dfac417e78a
#
_entry.id   b3b8eed654b1675a89054dfac417e78a
#
_cell.length_a   1.000
_cell.length_b   1.000
_cell.length_c   1.000
_cell.angle_alpha   90.00
_cell.angle_beta   90.00
_cell.angle_gamma   90.00
#
_symmetry.space_group_name_H-M   'P 1'
#
loop_
_entity.id
_entity.type
_entity.pdbx_description
1 polymer ?
#
loop_
_entity_poly.entity_id
_entity_poly.type
_entity_poly.pdbx_seq_one_letter_code
_entity_poly.pdbx_strand_id
1 'polypeptide(L)'
;MTLFDKKLLWLGACWVRLCATVRVNKPLTEANVLKFKRETEMKKTLLGVVAATSMGLMGTTAMADCGDVSITEMDWASSAVVTSVSKFLMEQGYGCNVTVVPSSTVPALTSVAETGEPDIVTETWVNNLPVYEELISAGKLIVVADVLSDGGVEGWWIPQYLADAHPELLTIEGVMANPDLVGGRFHDCPSGWACEIINNNNVKAANLEASGIERFQHGSGETLATAIAAAYSDKAPWFGYYWAPTSVLGKYPMVRVDVGEHDPEAHACNSDVNCAAPRLSAYPKSKVTTAVSGMFADREPEIVELMSNVSFTNVQMGELLAWQQDNNASYDEAAVYFLTNNKDVWGNWLNAEAKEKLSALLQ
;
A
#
# COMPACT_ATOMS: atom_id res chain seq x y z
N MET A 1 47.47 35.80 -20.01
CA MET A 1 47.11 37.12 -20.55
C MET A 1 45.62 37.21 -20.45
N THR A 2 45.28 37.88 -19.46
CA THR A 2 44.47 39.11 -19.21
C THR A 2 43.00 38.78 -19.16
N LEU A 3 42.34 38.93 -18.12
CA LEU A 3 42.08 39.97 -17.13
C LEU A 3 40.58 40.29 -17.06
N PHE A 4 40.06 40.20 -15.85
CA PHE A 4 39.23 41.21 -15.17
C PHE A 4 37.74 41.27 -15.57
N ASP A 5 36.81 41.60 -14.70
CA ASP A 5 36.72 41.85 -13.25
C ASP A 5 35.24 41.97 -12.86
N LYS A 6 34.97 41.65 -11.60
CA LYS A 6 34.04 42.25 -10.62
C LYS A 6 32.93 43.21 -11.09
N LYS A 7 31.76 42.99 -10.51
CA LYS A 7 30.92 43.86 -9.65
C LYS A 7 29.71 43.06 -9.17
N LEU A 8 29.61 42.64 -8.01
CA LEU A 8 29.45 43.22 -6.65
C LEU A 8 28.47 44.36 -6.54
N LEU A 9 27.46 44.11 -5.71
CA LEU A 9 26.77 44.99 -4.77
C LEU A 9 25.48 45.72 -5.20
N TRP A 10 24.55 45.56 -4.24
CA TRP A 10 23.45 46.44 -3.82
C TRP A 10 22.08 46.20 -4.49
N LEU A 11 21.11 45.78 -3.69
CA LEU A 11 20.15 46.50 -2.83
C LEU A 11 19.28 45.42 -2.18
N GLY A 12 19.07 45.22 -0.97
CA GLY A 12 18.99 46.13 0.17
C GLY A 12 17.59 46.72 0.32
N ALA A 13 16.84 46.13 1.27
CA ALA A 13 15.75 46.73 2.02
C ALA A 13 14.49 47.18 1.26
N CYS A 14 13.40 46.52 1.47
CA CYS A 14 12.18 47.14 2.04
C CYS A 14 11.01 46.15 2.04
N TRP A 15 10.69 45.55 3.17
CA TRP A 15 9.28 45.27 3.53
C TRP A 15 9.17 45.30 5.06
N VAL A 16 8.83 46.49 5.52
CA VAL A 16 8.42 46.74 6.92
C VAL A 16 6.93 46.93 6.94
N ARG A 17 6.29 46.21 7.87
CA ARG A 17 5.01 46.51 8.52
C ARG A 17 3.71 46.20 7.74
N LEU A 18 3.06 45.14 8.17
CA LEU A 18 1.66 45.23 8.55
C LEU A 18 1.48 44.55 9.92
N CYS A 19 1.57 45.37 10.97
CA CYS A 19 1.07 45.03 12.30
C CYS A 19 -0.45 45.18 12.25
N ALA A 20 -1.18 44.06 12.23
CA ALA A 20 -2.57 44.08 12.60
C ALA A 20 -2.70 43.99 14.12
N THR A 21 -3.11 45.09 14.72
CA THR A 21 -3.45 45.27 16.13
C THR A 21 -4.60 44.36 16.52
N VAL A 22 -4.33 43.25 17.21
CA VAL A 22 -5.34 42.54 17.98
C VAL A 22 -5.54 43.31 19.30
N ARG A 23 -6.71 43.92 19.42
CA ARG A 23 -7.19 44.53 20.68
C ARG A 23 -7.38 43.45 21.71
N VAL A 24 -6.56 43.46 22.73
CA VAL A 24 -6.74 42.72 23.98
C VAL A 24 -7.97 43.30 24.69
N ASN A 25 -9.05 42.57 24.77
CA ASN A 25 -10.19 42.91 25.60
C ASN A 25 -9.91 42.61 27.07
N LYS A 26 -10.23 43.59 27.88
CA LYS A 26 -10.23 43.76 29.35
C LYS A 26 -10.04 42.49 30.19
N PRO A 27 -9.25 42.61 31.27
CA PRO A 27 -9.12 41.55 32.28
C PRO A 27 -10.45 41.33 33.01
N LEU A 28 -10.78 40.05 33.22
CA LEU A 28 -11.92 39.65 34.06
C LEU A 28 -11.70 40.10 35.50
N THR A 29 -12.64 40.87 36.01
CA THR A 29 -12.63 41.35 37.38
C THR A 29 -12.86 40.20 38.36
N GLU A 30 -12.25 40.25 39.57
CA GLU A 30 -12.38 39.28 40.65
C GLU A 30 -13.81 38.91 41.01
N ALA A 31 -14.76 39.80 40.73
CA ALA A 31 -16.21 39.55 40.94
C ALA A 31 -16.76 38.44 40.09
N ASN A 32 -16.22 38.14 38.91
CA ASN A 32 -16.70 37.07 38.04
C ASN A 32 -16.15 35.69 38.43
N VAL A 33 -15.01 35.64 39.10
CA VAL A 33 -14.40 34.39 39.59
C VAL A 33 -15.14 33.90 40.84
N LEU A 34 -15.62 34.81 41.69
CA LEU A 34 -16.38 34.48 42.90
C LEU A 34 -17.81 34.00 42.59
N LYS A 35 -18.40 34.49 41.49
CA LYS A 35 -19.75 34.05 41.07
C LYS A 35 -19.73 32.60 40.54
N PHE A 36 -18.69 32.21 39.83
CA PHE A 36 -18.52 30.87 39.31
C PHE A 36 -18.23 29.84 40.43
N LYS A 37 -17.50 30.26 41.47
CA LYS A 37 -17.21 29.40 42.64
C LYS A 37 -18.42 29.18 43.55
N ARG A 38 -19.37 30.11 43.56
CA ARG A 38 -20.58 30.04 44.40
C ARG A 38 -21.66 29.17 43.82
N GLU A 39 -21.72 29.03 42.51
CA GLU A 39 -22.70 28.14 41.83
C GLU A 39 -22.30 26.66 41.86
N THR A 40 -21.02 26.35 42.05
CA THR A 40 -20.52 24.96 42.17
C THR A 40 -20.65 24.38 43.58
N GLU A 41 -20.71 25.20 44.62
CA GLU A 41 -20.85 24.74 46.01
C GLU A 41 -22.34 24.51 46.46
N MET A 42 -23.31 25.12 45.77
CA MET A 42 -24.73 25.05 46.15
C MET A 42 -25.46 23.82 45.59
N LYS A 43 -24.79 22.91 44.86
CA LYS A 43 -25.35 21.67 44.32
C LYS A 43 -24.97 20.41 45.09
N LYS A 44 -24.28 20.55 46.23
CA LYS A 44 -23.81 19.39 47.02
C LYS A 44 -24.59 19.08 48.29
N THR A 45 -25.67 19.79 48.53
CA THR A 45 -26.46 19.53 49.77
C THR A 45 -27.95 19.47 49.44
N LEU A 46 -28.40 18.34 48.93
CA LEU A 46 -29.73 17.74 49.08
C LEU A 46 -29.81 16.51 48.18
N LEU A 47 -29.70 15.36 48.74
CA LEU A 47 -30.57 14.18 48.65
C LEU A 47 -29.78 12.95 49.13
N GLY A 48 -29.80 12.77 50.42
CA GLY A 48 -29.70 11.44 50.97
C GLY A 48 -31.10 11.01 51.30
N VAL A 49 -31.62 9.94 50.68
CA VAL A 49 -32.54 8.93 51.24
C VAL A 49 -32.82 7.86 50.15
N VAL A 50 -32.25 6.69 50.35
CA VAL A 50 -32.78 5.33 50.17
C VAL A 50 -33.60 5.02 48.90
N ALA A 51 -33.03 4.20 48.02
CA ALA A 51 -33.72 3.06 47.43
C ALA A 51 -32.67 2.00 47.07
N ALA A 52 -32.55 0.99 47.92
CA ALA A 52 -31.94 -0.28 47.57
C ALA A 52 -32.88 -0.97 46.58
N THR A 53 -32.58 -0.90 45.32
CA THR A 53 -33.19 -1.72 44.29
C THR A 53 -32.04 -2.31 43.44
N SER A 54 -32.04 -3.62 43.41
CA SER A 54 -31.26 -4.54 42.59
C SER A 54 -30.74 -3.92 41.32
N MET A 55 -29.50 -3.42 41.32
CA MET A 55 -28.69 -3.26 40.10
C MET A 55 -28.24 -4.66 39.69
N GLY A 56 -28.98 -5.24 38.74
CA GLY A 56 -28.42 -6.28 37.91
C GLY A 56 -27.11 -5.71 37.32
N LEU A 57 -26.00 -6.39 37.63
CA LEU A 57 -24.76 -6.20 36.91
C LEU A 57 -25.05 -6.58 35.42
N MET A 58 -25.53 -5.65 34.63
CA MET A 58 -25.17 -5.65 33.22
C MET A 58 -23.70 -5.31 33.20
N GLY A 59 -22.87 -6.33 33.22
CA GLY A 59 -21.48 -6.21 32.87
C GLY A 59 -21.45 -5.68 31.43
N THR A 60 -21.27 -4.37 31.28
CA THR A 60 -20.64 -3.87 30.08
C THR A 60 -19.27 -4.53 30.10
N THR A 61 -19.08 -5.56 29.29
CA THR A 61 -17.74 -5.99 28.88
C THR A 61 -17.16 -4.73 28.27
N ALA A 62 -16.32 -4.01 29.03
CA ALA A 62 -15.42 -3.05 28.43
C ALA A 62 -14.58 -3.91 27.47
N MET A 63 -14.85 -3.80 26.17
CA MET A 63 -13.89 -4.28 25.20
C MET A 63 -12.56 -3.65 25.57
N ALA A 64 -11.53 -4.44 25.71
CA ALA A 64 -10.19 -3.92 25.73
C ALA A 64 -10.05 -3.14 24.44
N ASP A 65 -9.87 -1.81 24.54
CA ASP A 65 -9.54 -0.99 23.38
C ASP A 65 -8.31 -1.64 22.76
N CYS A 66 -8.41 -2.05 21.49
CA CYS A 66 -7.27 -2.48 20.71
C CYS A 66 -6.23 -1.35 20.80
N GLY A 67 -5.00 -1.67 21.19
CA GLY A 67 -3.94 -0.68 21.39
C GLY A 67 -3.44 -0.03 20.11
N ASP A 68 -2.19 0.40 20.15
CA ASP A 68 -1.49 0.92 18.96
C ASP A 68 -1.18 -0.23 17.99
N VAL A 69 -1.48 -0.04 16.71
CA VAL A 69 -1.24 -1.01 15.64
C VAL A 69 -0.54 -0.30 14.49
N SER A 70 0.53 -0.89 13.99
CA SER A 70 1.24 -0.42 12.79
C SER A 70 0.96 -1.34 11.60
N ILE A 71 0.61 -0.75 10.44
CA ILE A 71 0.33 -1.47 9.20
C ILE A 71 1.09 -0.85 8.03
N THR A 72 1.67 -1.69 7.16
CA THR A 72 2.32 -1.19 5.94
C THR A 72 1.32 -0.59 4.96
N GLU A 73 1.76 0.46 4.27
CA GLU A 73 1.21 0.89 2.99
C GLU A 73 2.32 0.82 1.96
N MET A 74 2.25 -0.18 1.08
CA MET A 74 3.20 -0.29 -0.02
C MET A 74 2.89 0.77 -1.08
N ASP A 75 3.89 1.15 -1.84
CA ASP A 75 3.84 2.25 -2.81
C ASP A 75 3.18 1.89 -4.15
N TRP A 76 2.06 1.14 -4.09
CA TRP A 76 1.16 0.87 -5.21
C TRP A 76 -0.31 0.87 -4.80
N ALA A 77 -1.18 1.15 -5.75
CA ALA A 77 -2.58 1.51 -5.49
C ALA A 77 -3.40 0.44 -4.75
N SER A 78 -3.27 -0.85 -5.11
CA SER A 78 -4.05 -1.90 -4.44
C SER A 78 -3.67 -2.06 -2.97
N SER A 79 -2.37 -1.97 -2.65
CA SER A 79 -1.92 -1.99 -1.26
C SER A 79 -2.46 -0.81 -0.46
N ALA A 80 -2.41 0.40 -1.01
CA ALA A 80 -2.96 1.57 -0.34
C ALA A 80 -4.46 1.42 -0.05
N VAL A 81 -5.22 0.83 -0.99
CA VAL A 81 -6.64 0.51 -0.78
C VAL A 81 -6.82 -0.54 0.33
N VAL A 82 -6.06 -1.65 0.29
CA VAL A 82 -6.12 -2.69 1.33
C VAL A 82 -5.80 -2.11 2.70
N THR A 83 -4.77 -1.27 2.78
CA THR A 83 -4.36 -0.60 4.03
C THR A 83 -5.45 0.34 4.53
N SER A 84 -6.03 1.19 3.67
CA SER A 84 -7.11 2.11 4.05
C SER A 84 -8.37 1.37 4.51
N VAL A 85 -8.76 0.28 3.84
CA VAL A 85 -9.87 -0.58 4.27
C VAL A 85 -9.58 -1.21 5.63
N SER A 86 -8.41 -1.84 5.79
CA SER A 86 -8.02 -2.51 7.03
C SER A 86 -7.94 -1.53 8.20
N LYS A 87 -7.34 -0.36 7.98
CA LYS A 87 -7.28 0.73 8.97
C LYS A 87 -8.69 1.15 9.42
N PHE A 88 -9.59 1.41 8.46
CA PHE A 88 -10.96 1.81 8.78
C PHE A 88 -11.67 0.74 9.63
N LEU A 89 -11.53 -0.54 9.25
CA LEU A 89 -12.12 -1.65 10.01
C LEU A 89 -11.54 -1.74 11.43
N MET A 90 -10.23 -1.64 11.60
CA MET A 90 -9.55 -1.67 12.90
C MET A 90 -9.96 -0.49 13.79
N GLU A 91 -9.94 0.73 13.24
CA GLU A 91 -10.26 1.95 14.01
C GLU A 91 -11.75 2.01 14.40
N GLN A 92 -12.66 1.81 13.43
CA GLN A 92 -14.08 2.00 13.64
C GLN A 92 -14.78 0.76 14.21
N GLY A 93 -14.27 -0.44 13.94
CA GLY A 93 -14.83 -1.69 14.44
C GLY A 93 -14.28 -2.09 15.80
N TYR A 94 -12.97 -1.97 15.99
CA TYR A 94 -12.25 -2.51 17.15
C TYR A 94 -11.64 -1.45 18.06
N GLY A 95 -11.65 -0.17 17.66
CA GLY A 95 -11.14 0.94 18.49
C GLY A 95 -9.62 1.03 18.55
N CYS A 96 -8.91 0.44 17.57
CA CYS A 96 -7.46 0.54 17.49
C CYS A 96 -6.99 1.97 17.16
N ASN A 97 -5.76 2.31 17.58
CA ASN A 97 -5.04 3.48 17.08
C ASN A 97 -4.07 3.04 16.00
N VAL A 98 -4.43 3.24 14.72
CA VAL A 98 -3.67 2.67 13.59
C VAL A 98 -2.69 3.66 13.00
N THR A 99 -1.41 3.28 12.98
CA THR A 99 -0.35 4.02 12.30
C THR A 99 -0.02 3.35 10.96
N VAL A 100 -0.20 4.09 9.88
CA VAL A 100 0.20 3.65 8.54
C VAL A 100 1.70 3.89 8.35
N VAL A 101 2.43 2.86 7.91
CA VAL A 101 3.86 2.89 7.67
C VAL A 101 4.12 2.78 6.16
N PRO A 102 4.40 3.90 5.46
CA PRO A 102 4.77 3.86 4.06
C PRO A 102 6.04 3.02 3.86
N SER A 103 5.98 2.08 2.93
CA SER A 103 7.09 1.14 2.70
C SER A 103 7.06 0.57 1.27
N SER A 104 7.95 -0.37 1.02
CA SER A 104 7.93 -1.30 -0.10
C SER A 104 8.34 -2.68 0.41
N THR A 105 8.20 -3.74 -0.39
CA THR A 105 8.30 -5.12 0.09
C THR A 105 9.59 -5.41 0.86
N VAL A 106 10.75 -5.14 0.27
CA VAL A 106 12.04 -5.48 0.88
C VAL A 106 12.32 -4.65 2.14
N PRO A 107 12.15 -3.33 2.16
CA PRO A 107 12.29 -2.53 3.37
C PRO A 107 11.34 -2.94 4.50
N ALA A 108 10.07 -3.26 4.21
CA ALA A 108 9.12 -3.72 5.23
C ALA A 108 9.60 -5.02 5.89
N LEU A 109 9.99 -6.01 5.09
CA LEU A 109 10.50 -7.29 5.62
C LEU A 109 11.81 -7.12 6.39
N THR A 110 12.70 -6.24 5.95
CA THR A 110 13.93 -5.91 6.66
C THR A 110 13.62 -5.28 8.03
N SER A 111 12.67 -4.36 8.09
CA SER A 111 12.23 -3.74 9.34
C SER A 111 11.68 -4.78 10.33
N VAL A 112 10.82 -5.68 9.86
CA VAL A 112 10.32 -6.80 10.69
C VAL A 112 11.46 -7.70 11.17
N ALA A 113 12.45 -7.98 10.33
CA ALA A 113 13.61 -8.78 10.70
C ALA A 113 14.41 -8.17 11.86
N GLU A 114 14.61 -6.86 11.83
CA GLU A 114 15.46 -6.09 12.75
C GLU A 114 14.72 -5.67 14.03
N THR A 115 13.46 -5.25 13.91
CA THR A 115 12.73 -4.58 15.00
C THR A 115 11.45 -5.32 15.43
N GLY A 116 10.91 -6.21 14.61
CA GLY A 116 9.58 -6.80 14.79
C GLY A 116 8.43 -5.89 14.36
N GLU A 117 8.73 -4.74 13.76
CA GLU A 117 7.78 -3.75 13.26
C GLU A 117 7.90 -3.57 11.73
N PRO A 118 6.84 -3.23 11.02
CA PRO A 118 5.46 -3.00 11.52
C PRO A 118 4.74 -4.29 11.94
N ASP A 119 3.66 -4.13 12.72
CA ASP A 119 2.82 -5.22 13.22
C ASP A 119 2.19 -6.04 12.09
N ILE A 120 1.69 -5.35 11.07
CA ILE A 120 0.99 -5.95 9.93
C ILE A 120 1.70 -5.57 8.64
N VAL A 121 2.08 -6.57 7.86
CA VAL A 121 2.64 -6.43 6.52
C VAL A 121 1.61 -6.97 5.54
N THR A 122 0.88 -6.08 4.87
CA THR A 122 -0.19 -6.48 3.94
C THR A 122 0.22 -6.31 2.49
N GLU A 123 -0.47 -7.05 1.63
CA GLU A 123 -0.21 -7.14 0.19
C GLU A 123 1.27 -7.42 -0.15
N THR A 124 1.82 -8.41 0.54
CA THR A 124 3.18 -8.89 0.27
C THR A 124 3.16 -9.85 -0.90
N TRP A 125 3.82 -9.46 -1.98
CA TRP A 125 4.05 -10.29 -3.18
C TRP A 125 5.29 -11.15 -2.93
N VAL A 126 5.08 -12.41 -2.64
CA VAL A 126 6.13 -13.22 -1.99
C VAL A 126 7.12 -13.88 -2.94
N ASN A 127 6.78 -14.16 -4.18
CA ASN A 127 7.65 -14.64 -5.27
C ASN A 127 8.97 -15.33 -4.87
N ASN A 128 8.92 -16.24 -3.88
CA ASN A 128 10.07 -16.95 -3.32
C ASN A 128 11.17 -16.03 -2.73
N LEU A 129 10.80 -14.92 -2.09
CA LEU A 129 11.74 -14.03 -1.42
C LEU A 129 12.42 -14.75 -0.24
N PRO A 130 13.75 -14.95 -0.25
CA PRO A 130 14.44 -15.67 0.83
C PRO A 130 14.20 -15.06 2.21
N VAL A 131 14.25 -13.74 2.34
CA VAL A 131 14.00 -13.04 3.61
C VAL A 131 12.60 -13.29 4.17
N TYR A 132 11.59 -13.41 3.31
CA TYR A 132 10.22 -13.73 3.73
C TYR A 132 10.13 -15.14 4.32
N GLU A 133 10.70 -16.13 3.64
CA GLU A 133 10.73 -17.52 4.10
C GLU A 133 11.56 -17.69 5.39
N GLU A 134 12.66 -16.96 5.53
CA GLU A 134 13.46 -16.92 6.75
C GLU A 134 12.68 -16.37 7.95
N LEU A 135 11.93 -15.28 7.75
CA LEU A 135 11.11 -14.68 8.80
C LEU A 135 9.98 -15.60 9.27
N ILE A 136 9.32 -16.29 8.32
CA ILE A 136 8.29 -17.29 8.64
C ILE A 136 8.91 -18.46 9.41
N SER A 137 10.02 -19.01 8.92
CA SER A 137 10.70 -20.15 9.56
C SER A 137 11.19 -19.80 10.97
N ALA A 138 11.55 -18.54 11.21
CA ALA A 138 11.96 -18.05 12.52
C ALA A 138 10.80 -17.66 13.45
N GLY A 139 9.54 -17.73 12.98
CA GLY A 139 8.36 -17.31 13.74
C GLY A 139 8.27 -15.79 13.96
N LYS A 140 9.09 -15.00 13.23
CA LYS A 140 9.05 -13.54 13.28
C LYS A 140 7.90 -12.96 12.47
N LEU A 141 7.44 -13.70 11.46
CA LEU A 141 6.32 -13.35 10.60
C LEU A 141 5.37 -14.54 10.48
N ILE A 142 4.09 -14.29 10.62
CA ILE A 142 3.02 -15.31 10.54
C ILE A 142 2.09 -14.91 9.40
N VAL A 143 1.98 -15.77 8.38
CA VAL A 143 1.03 -15.56 7.27
C VAL A 143 -0.38 -15.82 7.77
N VAL A 144 -1.27 -14.87 7.59
CA VAL A 144 -2.65 -14.96 8.09
C VAL A 144 -3.69 -15.03 6.99
N ALA A 145 -3.44 -14.44 5.81
CA ALA A 145 -4.39 -14.48 4.68
C ALA A 145 -3.68 -14.45 3.31
N ASP A 146 -4.35 -14.97 2.30
CA ASP A 146 -4.15 -14.60 0.90
C ASP A 146 -5.03 -13.37 0.62
N VAL A 147 -4.45 -12.16 0.69
CA VAL A 147 -5.20 -10.90 0.60
C VAL A 147 -5.76 -10.64 -0.80
N LEU A 148 -5.13 -11.20 -1.83
CA LEU A 148 -5.69 -11.37 -3.15
C LEU A 148 -5.97 -12.87 -3.36
N SER A 149 -7.23 -13.28 -3.18
CA SER A 149 -7.61 -14.71 -3.18
C SER A 149 -7.34 -15.41 -4.49
N ASP A 150 -7.37 -14.69 -5.61
CA ASP A 150 -7.06 -15.20 -6.94
C ASP A 150 -5.56 -15.23 -7.23
N GLY A 151 -4.74 -14.64 -6.33
CA GLY A 151 -3.31 -14.40 -6.54
C GLY A 151 -3.04 -13.31 -7.58
N GLY A 152 -1.79 -12.96 -7.75
CA GLY A 152 -1.33 -11.97 -8.73
C GLY A 152 -0.84 -12.61 -10.02
N VAL A 153 -0.83 -11.80 -11.07
CA VAL A 153 -0.23 -12.14 -12.38
C VAL A 153 0.86 -11.13 -12.67
N GLU A 154 2.09 -11.58 -12.79
CA GLU A 154 3.24 -10.75 -13.12
C GLU A 154 3.83 -11.16 -14.47
N GLY A 155 4.59 -10.28 -15.07
CA GLY A 155 5.29 -10.61 -16.31
C GLY A 155 5.86 -9.40 -17.02
N TRP A 156 6.38 -9.67 -18.20
CA TRP A 156 6.82 -8.65 -19.13
C TRP A 156 5.74 -8.43 -20.19
N TRP A 157 5.43 -7.18 -20.48
CA TRP A 157 4.27 -6.81 -21.26
C TRP A 157 4.63 -5.82 -22.37
N ILE A 158 3.82 -5.83 -23.42
CA ILE A 158 3.78 -4.80 -24.48
C ILE A 158 2.33 -4.33 -24.68
N PRO A 159 2.09 -3.11 -25.18
CA PRO A 159 0.77 -2.67 -25.60
C PRO A 159 0.17 -3.57 -26.69
N GLN A 160 -1.13 -3.84 -26.63
CA GLN A 160 -1.86 -4.65 -27.63
C GLN A 160 -1.63 -4.12 -29.05
N TYR A 161 -1.63 -2.80 -29.26
CA TYR A 161 -1.42 -2.23 -30.60
C TYR A 161 -0.02 -2.51 -31.17
N LEU A 162 1.00 -2.73 -30.35
CA LEU A 162 2.32 -3.19 -30.81
C LEU A 162 2.27 -4.66 -31.20
N ALA A 163 1.62 -5.50 -30.41
CA ALA A 163 1.45 -6.91 -30.72
C ALA A 163 0.65 -7.13 -32.01
N ASP A 164 -0.38 -6.32 -32.25
CA ASP A 164 -1.21 -6.37 -33.46
C ASP A 164 -0.43 -5.95 -34.71
N ALA A 165 0.44 -4.94 -34.57
CA ALA A 165 1.27 -4.44 -35.68
C ALA A 165 2.52 -5.29 -35.91
N HIS A 166 3.05 -5.90 -34.86
CA HIS A 166 4.32 -6.61 -34.79
C HIS A 166 4.18 -7.92 -34.00
N PRO A 167 3.56 -8.97 -34.57
CA PRO A 167 3.34 -10.24 -33.87
C PRO A 167 4.65 -10.91 -33.41
N GLU A 168 5.78 -10.62 -34.03
CA GLU A 168 7.11 -11.08 -33.61
C GLU A 168 7.47 -10.63 -32.20
N LEU A 169 6.92 -9.52 -31.70
CA LEU A 169 7.17 -8.99 -30.35
C LEU A 169 6.45 -9.79 -29.24
N LEU A 170 5.64 -10.79 -29.59
CA LEU A 170 5.00 -11.67 -28.62
C LEU A 170 5.97 -12.62 -27.92
N THR A 171 7.22 -12.73 -28.37
CA THR A 171 8.28 -13.51 -27.75
C THR A 171 9.49 -12.65 -27.41
N ILE A 172 10.24 -13.08 -26.39
CA ILE A 172 11.43 -12.33 -25.97
C ILE A 172 12.50 -12.28 -27.07
N GLU A 173 12.64 -13.34 -27.85
CA GLU A 173 13.56 -13.39 -29.00
C GLU A 173 13.17 -12.34 -30.05
N GLY A 174 11.89 -12.19 -30.33
CA GLY A 174 11.39 -11.18 -31.26
C GLY A 174 11.60 -9.76 -30.73
N VAL A 175 11.41 -9.52 -29.44
CA VAL A 175 11.72 -8.24 -28.78
C VAL A 175 13.21 -7.92 -28.90
N MET A 176 14.08 -8.87 -28.58
CA MET A 176 15.54 -8.71 -28.65
C MET A 176 16.04 -8.49 -30.07
N ALA A 177 15.39 -9.08 -31.08
CA ALA A 177 15.74 -8.89 -32.49
C ALA A 177 15.28 -7.52 -33.03
N ASN A 178 14.34 -6.84 -32.36
CA ASN A 178 13.73 -5.60 -32.83
C ASN A 178 13.66 -4.54 -31.70
N PRO A 179 14.77 -4.16 -31.06
CA PRO A 179 14.79 -3.25 -29.91
C PRO A 179 14.15 -1.89 -30.20
N ASP A 180 14.27 -1.36 -31.41
CA ASP A 180 13.69 -0.08 -31.79
C ASP A 180 12.17 -0.09 -31.78
N LEU A 181 11.52 -1.23 -32.08
CA LEU A 181 10.06 -1.37 -32.04
C LEU A 181 9.48 -1.28 -30.62
N VAL A 182 10.29 -1.56 -29.61
CA VAL A 182 9.93 -1.42 -28.21
C VAL A 182 10.55 -0.19 -27.54
N GLY A 183 11.20 0.68 -28.34
CA GLY A 183 11.81 1.93 -27.88
C GLY A 183 13.16 1.77 -27.21
N GLY A 184 13.84 0.63 -27.39
CA GLY A 184 15.17 0.36 -26.81
C GLY A 184 15.19 0.36 -25.28
N ARG A 185 14.06 0.15 -24.64
CA ARG A 185 13.93 0.27 -23.18
C ARG A 185 13.07 -0.83 -22.57
N PHE A 186 13.52 -1.36 -21.45
CA PHE A 186 12.75 -2.19 -20.55
C PHE A 186 12.34 -1.36 -19.33
N HIS A 187 11.04 -1.04 -19.22
CA HIS A 187 10.46 -0.35 -18.08
C HIS A 187 10.33 -1.31 -16.90
N ASP A 188 11.15 -1.09 -15.87
CA ASP A 188 11.23 -1.99 -14.74
C ASP A 188 10.51 -1.43 -13.51
N CYS A 189 10.20 -2.34 -12.57
CA CYS A 189 9.57 -2.00 -11.31
C CYS A 189 10.48 -1.13 -10.42
N PRO A 190 9.87 -0.36 -9.50
CA PRO A 190 10.60 0.49 -8.57
C PRO A 190 11.59 -0.26 -7.69
N SER A 191 12.59 0.48 -7.18
CA SER A 191 13.53 -0.04 -6.21
C SER A 191 12.82 -0.41 -4.90
N GLY A 192 13.26 -1.52 -4.30
CA GLY A 192 12.68 -2.04 -3.07
C GLY A 192 11.50 -2.99 -3.27
N TRP A 193 10.99 -3.13 -4.49
CA TRP A 193 10.01 -4.16 -4.81
C TRP A 193 10.70 -5.52 -5.01
N ALA A 194 9.96 -6.61 -4.73
CA ALA A 194 10.46 -7.97 -4.97
C ALA A 194 10.83 -8.23 -6.43
N CYS A 195 10.04 -7.72 -7.36
CA CYS A 195 10.26 -7.84 -8.80
C CYS A 195 11.56 -7.17 -9.29
N GLU A 196 12.09 -6.18 -8.58
CA GLU A 196 13.36 -5.55 -8.93
C GLU A 196 14.51 -6.57 -8.97
N ILE A 197 14.58 -7.42 -7.95
CA ILE A 197 15.63 -8.45 -7.85
C ILE A 197 15.45 -9.46 -8.97
N ILE A 198 14.22 -9.96 -9.15
CA ILE A 198 13.88 -10.96 -10.16
C ILE A 198 14.13 -10.44 -11.58
N ASN A 199 13.67 -9.23 -11.88
CA ASN A 199 13.86 -8.61 -13.19
C ASN A 199 15.33 -8.34 -13.48
N ASN A 200 16.09 -7.81 -12.50
CA ASN A 200 17.52 -7.60 -12.68
C ASN A 200 18.25 -8.88 -13.10
N ASN A 201 17.88 -10.03 -12.53
CA ASN A 201 18.46 -11.31 -12.88
C ASN A 201 17.90 -11.86 -14.20
N ASN A 202 16.60 -11.72 -14.48
CA ASN A 202 16.02 -12.09 -15.78
C ASN A 202 16.56 -11.25 -16.94
N VAL A 203 16.75 -9.93 -16.77
CA VAL A 203 17.35 -9.02 -17.76
C VAL A 203 18.79 -9.45 -18.09
N LYS A 204 19.57 -9.82 -17.06
CA LYS A 204 20.92 -10.38 -17.27
C LYS A 204 20.90 -11.71 -17.99
N ALA A 205 19.98 -12.61 -17.58
CA ALA A 205 19.85 -13.95 -18.17
C ALA A 205 19.44 -13.86 -19.66
N ALA A 206 18.53 -12.95 -20.01
CA ALA A 206 18.12 -12.68 -21.39
C ALA A 206 19.16 -11.87 -22.18
N ASN A 207 20.15 -11.26 -21.51
CA ASN A 207 21.16 -10.39 -22.11
C ASN A 207 20.53 -9.20 -22.88
N LEU A 208 19.50 -8.57 -22.32
CA LEU A 208 18.73 -7.49 -22.98
C LEU A 208 19.60 -6.30 -23.35
N GLU A 209 20.55 -5.91 -22.51
CA GLU A 209 21.44 -4.76 -22.78
C GLU A 209 22.28 -4.96 -24.02
N ALA A 210 22.79 -6.19 -24.25
CA ALA A 210 23.54 -6.50 -25.48
C ALA A 210 22.66 -6.48 -26.72
N SER A 211 21.34 -6.61 -26.58
CA SER A 211 20.37 -6.47 -27.68
C SER A 211 19.97 -5.01 -27.91
N GLY A 212 20.52 -4.04 -27.19
CA GLY A 212 20.19 -2.62 -27.31
C GLY A 212 18.97 -2.17 -26.49
N ILE A 213 18.54 -2.97 -25.50
CA ILE A 213 17.40 -2.65 -24.63
C ILE A 213 17.93 -2.27 -23.24
N GLU A 214 17.88 -0.98 -22.91
CA GLU A 214 18.34 -0.44 -21.63
C GLU A 214 17.28 -0.65 -20.54
N ARG A 215 17.71 -1.12 -19.37
CA ARG A 215 16.86 -1.22 -18.20
C ARG A 215 16.60 0.17 -17.61
N PHE A 216 15.34 0.55 -17.49
CA PHE A 216 14.90 1.80 -16.88
C PHE A 216 14.00 1.55 -15.67
N GLN A 217 14.50 1.89 -14.50
CA GLN A 217 13.81 1.71 -13.24
C GLN A 217 12.93 2.92 -12.93
N HIS A 218 11.66 2.67 -12.64
CA HIS A 218 10.70 3.71 -12.24
C HIS A 218 10.84 4.07 -10.75
N GLY A 219 10.41 5.29 -10.39
CA GLY A 219 10.46 5.77 -9.00
C GLY A 219 9.28 5.29 -8.15
N SER A 220 8.16 4.89 -8.78
CA SER A 220 6.96 4.38 -8.08
C SER A 220 6.06 3.60 -9.05
N GLY A 221 5.06 2.88 -8.50
CA GLY A 221 4.03 2.20 -9.30
C GLY A 221 3.22 3.17 -10.16
N GLU A 222 2.94 4.38 -9.66
CA GLU A 222 2.23 5.43 -10.39
C GLU A 222 3.02 5.94 -11.59
N THR A 223 4.35 6.09 -11.48
CA THR A 223 5.19 6.51 -12.61
C THR A 223 5.27 5.42 -13.67
N LEU A 224 5.29 4.15 -13.29
CA LEU A 224 5.23 3.00 -14.19
C LEU A 224 3.87 2.93 -14.91
N ALA A 225 2.76 3.10 -14.17
CA ALA A 225 1.40 3.19 -14.72
C ALA A 225 1.24 4.35 -15.71
N THR A 226 1.78 5.52 -15.35
CA THR A 226 1.75 6.73 -16.20
C THR A 226 2.54 6.51 -17.51
N ALA A 227 3.63 5.76 -17.46
CA ALA A 227 4.40 5.45 -18.67
C ALA A 227 3.58 4.59 -19.66
N ILE A 228 2.78 3.64 -19.18
CA ILE A 228 1.84 2.87 -20.02
C ILE A 228 0.75 3.78 -20.60
N ALA A 229 0.15 4.62 -19.76
CA ALA A 229 -0.90 5.55 -20.20
C ALA A 229 -0.39 6.52 -21.27
N ALA A 230 0.82 7.06 -21.12
CA ALA A 230 1.45 7.93 -22.10
C ALA A 230 1.74 7.19 -23.42
N ALA A 231 2.26 5.96 -23.34
CA ALA A 231 2.49 5.13 -24.53
C ALA A 231 1.18 4.89 -25.30
N TYR A 232 0.07 4.63 -24.58
CA TYR A 232 -1.25 4.48 -25.20
C TYR A 232 -1.76 5.75 -25.86
N SER A 233 -1.60 6.91 -25.21
CA SER A 233 -1.97 8.22 -25.76
C SER A 233 -1.26 8.52 -27.08
N ASP A 234 0.04 8.27 -27.12
CA ASP A 234 0.91 8.66 -28.22
C ASP A 234 1.13 7.55 -29.24
N LYS A 235 0.58 6.35 -29.00
CA LYS A 235 0.90 5.12 -29.75
C LYS A 235 2.40 4.85 -29.84
N ALA A 236 3.10 5.17 -28.73
CA ALA A 236 4.54 5.06 -28.62
C ALA A 236 4.97 3.63 -28.25
N PRO A 237 6.20 3.22 -28.58
CA PRO A 237 6.79 1.98 -28.10
C PRO A 237 6.78 1.89 -26.57
N TRP A 238 6.50 0.71 -26.03
CA TRP A 238 6.66 0.41 -24.62
C TRP A 238 6.87 -1.09 -24.43
N PHE A 239 7.83 -1.47 -23.57
CA PHE A 239 8.07 -2.84 -23.12
C PHE A 239 8.55 -2.80 -21.69
N GLY A 240 8.00 -3.65 -20.82
CA GLY A 240 8.43 -3.67 -19.43
C GLY A 240 7.65 -4.62 -18.56
N TYR A 241 8.01 -4.58 -17.28
CA TYR A 241 7.31 -5.30 -16.23
C TYR A 241 5.98 -4.63 -15.90
N TYR A 242 4.95 -5.43 -15.70
CA TYR A 242 3.69 -5.01 -15.09
C TYR A 242 2.96 -6.19 -14.42
N TRP A 243 1.86 -5.88 -13.71
CA TRP A 243 1.12 -6.89 -12.94
C TRP A 243 -0.39 -6.64 -12.95
N ALA A 244 -1.16 -7.70 -12.57
CA ALA A 244 -2.58 -7.64 -12.31
C ALA A 244 -2.90 -8.18 -10.89
N PRO A 245 -3.92 -7.62 -10.20
CA PRO A 245 -4.93 -6.68 -10.68
C PRO A 245 -4.46 -5.21 -10.62
N THR A 246 -4.76 -4.44 -11.66
CA THR A 246 -4.55 -2.98 -11.69
C THR A 246 -5.62 -2.31 -12.57
N SER A 247 -5.96 -1.06 -12.27
CA SER A 247 -6.82 -0.25 -13.12
C SER A 247 -6.23 -0.03 -14.53
N VAL A 248 -4.91 -0.01 -14.63
CA VAL A 248 -4.18 0.20 -15.90
C VAL A 248 -4.47 -0.92 -16.89
N LEU A 249 -4.39 -2.19 -16.47
CA LEU A 249 -4.68 -3.33 -17.34
C LEU A 249 -6.17 -3.45 -17.71
N GLY A 250 -7.07 -2.93 -16.88
CA GLY A 250 -8.49 -2.81 -17.21
C GLY A 250 -8.77 -1.75 -18.28
N LYS A 251 -7.95 -0.68 -18.30
CA LYS A 251 -8.15 0.48 -19.18
C LYS A 251 -7.34 0.42 -20.46
N TYR A 252 -6.15 -0.14 -20.41
CA TYR A 252 -5.19 -0.23 -21.52
C TYR A 252 -4.87 -1.69 -21.82
N PRO A 253 -5.40 -2.27 -22.92
CA PRO A 253 -5.14 -3.64 -23.29
C PRO A 253 -3.64 -3.90 -23.49
N MET A 254 -3.09 -4.80 -22.69
CA MET A 254 -1.67 -5.19 -22.75
C MET A 254 -1.57 -6.70 -23.01
N VAL A 255 -0.49 -7.12 -23.65
CA VAL A 255 -0.21 -8.52 -23.92
C VAL A 255 1.11 -8.90 -23.26
N ARG A 256 1.13 -10.08 -22.63
CA ARG A 256 2.39 -10.58 -22.08
C ARG A 256 3.29 -11.08 -23.20
N VAL A 257 4.56 -10.74 -23.08
CA VAL A 257 5.62 -11.31 -23.88
C VAL A 257 5.94 -12.70 -23.35
N ASP A 258 6.00 -13.68 -24.22
CA ASP A 258 6.45 -15.03 -23.89
C ASP A 258 7.96 -15.01 -23.64
N VAL A 259 8.35 -15.28 -22.41
CA VAL A 259 9.74 -15.41 -21.97
C VAL A 259 10.11 -16.88 -21.67
N GLY A 260 9.31 -17.82 -22.17
CA GLY A 260 9.41 -19.25 -21.89
C GLY A 260 8.55 -19.68 -20.70
N GLU A 261 8.76 -20.89 -20.25
CA GLU A 261 8.03 -21.47 -19.13
C GLU A 261 8.62 -21.01 -17.78
N HIS A 262 7.81 -21.15 -16.73
CA HIS A 262 8.30 -20.99 -15.37
C HIS A 262 9.22 -22.14 -14.99
N ASP A 263 10.47 -21.83 -14.66
CA ASP A 263 11.47 -22.75 -14.08
C ASP A 263 11.62 -22.41 -12.58
N PRO A 264 11.11 -23.26 -11.65
CA PRO A 264 11.16 -22.96 -10.23
C PRO A 264 12.58 -22.77 -9.66
N GLU A 265 13.58 -23.51 -10.20
CA GLU A 265 14.97 -23.37 -9.74
C GLU A 265 15.60 -22.07 -10.22
N ALA A 266 15.37 -21.72 -11.50
CA ALA A 266 15.80 -20.45 -12.06
C ALA A 266 15.12 -19.28 -11.33
N HIS A 267 13.81 -19.37 -11.10
CA HIS A 267 13.07 -18.34 -10.39
C HIS A 267 13.54 -18.15 -8.94
N ALA A 268 13.80 -19.24 -8.22
CA ALA A 268 14.36 -19.18 -6.87
C ALA A 268 15.75 -18.52 -6.84
N CYS A 269 16.64 -18.85 -7.79
CA CYS A 269 17.91 -18.15 -7.93
C CYS A 269 17.70 -16.66 -8.24
N ASN A 270 16.83 -16.35 -9.21
CA ASN A 270 16.57 -14.96 -9.64
C ASN A 270 15.95 -14.09 -8.54
N SER A 271 15.33 -14.70 -7.52
CA SER A 271 14.81 -14.00 -6.34
C SER A 271 15.88 -13.62 -5.32
N ASP A 272 17.10 -14.15 -5.49
CA ASP A 272 18.26 -13.82 -4.64
C ASP A 272 19.13 -12.76 -5.33
N VAL A 273 19.42 -11.67 -4.63
CA VAL A 273 20.33 -10.60 -5.10
C VAL A 273 21.73 -11.14 -5.44
N ASN A 274 22.14 -12.24 -4.83
CA ASN A 274 23.44 -12.91 -5.02
C ASN A 274 23.39 -14.07 -6.03
N CYS A 275 22.30 -14.22 -6.82
CA CYS A 275 22.22 -15.29 -7.82
C CYS A 275 23.43 -15.27 -8.75
N ALA A 276 24.28 -16.29 -8.67
CA ALA A 276 25.55 -16.36 -9.40
C ALA A 276 25.37 -16.75 -10.88
N ALA A 277 24.27 -17.43 -11.21
CA ALA A 277 24.00 -17.95 -12.55
C ALA A 277 22.51 -17.80 -12.90
N PRO A 278 22.04 -16.56 -13.11
CA PRO A 278 20.64 -16.31 -13.45
C PRO A 278 20.26 -16.99 -14.79
N ARG A 279 19.07 -17.57 -14.82
CA ARG A 279 18.46 -18.15 -16.03
C ARG A 279 17.10 -17.51 -16.24
N LEU A 280 16.74 -17.22 -17.48
CA LEU A 280 15.44 -16.65 -17.81
C LEU A 280 14.33 -17.60 -17.38
N SER A 281 13.34 -17.06 -16.68
CA SER A 281 12.16 -17.77 -16.21
C SER A 281 10.95 -16.85 -16.20
N ALA A 282 9.82 -17.35 -16.66
CA ALA A 282 8.54 -16.67 -16.46
C ALA A 282 8.21 -16.56 -14.98
N TYR A 283 7.38 -15.57 -14.63
CA TYR A 283 6.80 -15.46 -13.31
C TYR A 283 5.78 -16.56 -13.06
N PRO A 284 5.73 -17.16 -11.87
CA PRO A 284 4.63 -18.00 -11.47
C PRO A 284 3.36 -17.17 -11.25
N LYS A 285 2.24 -17.85 -11.00
CA LYS A 285 1.10 -17.20 -10.38
C LYS A 285 1.51 -16.81 -8.95
N SER A 286 1.48 -15.52 -8.64
CA SER A 286 2.02 -15.01 -7.39
C SER A 286 1.02 -15.15 -6.25
N LYS A 287 1.46 -15.68 -5.11
CA LYS A 287 0.75 -15.49 -3.86
C LYS A 287 0.92 -14.04 -3.41
N VAL A 288 -0.17 -13.46 -2.93
CA VAL A 288 -0.18 -12.10 -2.37
C VAL A 288 -0.81 -12.18 -1.00
N THR A 289 -0.01 -11.96 0.03
CA THR A 289 -0.39 -12.32 1.40
C THR A 289 -0.48 -11.11 2.32
N THR A 290 -1.24 -11.28 3.41
CA THR A 290 -1.10 -10.51 4.64
C THR A 290 -0.40 -11.39 5.66
N ALA A 291 0.61 -10.82 6.29
CA ALA A 291 1.32 -11.44 7.39
C ALA A 291 1.40 -10.47 8.58
N VAL A 292 1.53 -11.01 9.77
CA VAL A 292 1.66 -10.24 11.01
C VAL A 292 2.97 -10.60 11.73
N SER A 293 3.53 -9.66 12.49
CA SER A 293 4.68 -9.98 13.32
C SER A 293 4.30 -10.98 14.43
N GLY A 294 5.23 -11.87 14.81
CA GLY A 294 4.97 -12.85 15.86
C GLY A 294 4.60 -12.21 17.19
N MET A 295 5.19 -11.05 17.52
CA MET A 295 4.86 -10.29 18.74
C MET A 295 3.44 -9.72 18.70
N PHE A 296 3.01 -9.24 17.54
CA PHE A 296 1.65 -8.73 17.35
C PHE A 296 0.61 -9.84 17.46
N ALA A 297 0.90 -11.01 16.89
CA ALA A 297 -0.02 -12.15 16.95
C ALA A 297 -0.36 -12.56 18.38
N ASP A 298 0.61 -12.48 19.29
CA ASP A 298 0.39 -12.77 20.72
C ASP A 298 -0.37 -11.63 21.44
N ARG A 299 -0.20 -10.38 21.00
CA ARG A 299 -0.75 -9.19 21.64
C ARG A 299 -2.20 -8.92 21.26
N GLU A 300 -2.56 -9.06 19.99
CA GLU A 300 -3.84 -8.62 19.42
C GLU A 300 -4.52 -9.74 18.61
N PRO A 301 -4.90 -10.87 19.23
CA PRO A 301 -5.46 -12.02 18.50
C PRO A 301 -6.77 -11.70 17.76
N GLU A 302 -7.59 -10.76 18.23
CA GLU A 302 -8.81 -10.36 17.52
C GLU A 302 -8.52 -9.62 16.21
N ILE A 303 -7.45 -8.83 16.18
CA ILE A 303 -7.03 -8.15 14.96
C ILE A 303 -6.37 -9.14 13.99
N VAL A 304 -5.65 -10.12 14.51
CA VAL A 304 -5.15 -11.24 13.69
C VAL A 304 -6.31 -11.99 13.03
N GLU A 305 -7.39 -12.27 13.76
CA GLU A 305 -8.60 -12.89 13.22
C GLU A 305 -9.23 -12.00 12.13
N LEU A 306 -9.39 -10.70 12.38
CA LEU A 306 -9.83 -9.75 11.35
C LEU A 306 -8.96 -9.86 10.10
N MET A 307 -7.64 -9.70 10.24
CA MET A 307 -6.72 -9.70 9.11
C MET A 307 -6.65 -11.03 8.38
N SER A 308 -6.98 -12.14 9.05
CA SER A 308 -7.08 -13.45 8.43
C SER A 308 -8.28 -13.61 7.48
N ASN A 309 -9.28 -12.75 7.64
CA ASN A 309 -10.49 -12.75 6.83
C ASN A 309 -10.48 -11.68 5.73
N VAL A 310 -9.64 -10.63 5.84
CA VAL A 310 -9.55 -9.56 4.84
C VAL A 310 -8.95 -10.12 3.56
N SER A 311 -9.78 -10.23 2.53
CA SER A 311 -9.38 -10.78 1.23
C SER A 311 -10.25 -10.23 0.12
N PHE A 312 -9.63 -9.96 -1.03
CA PHE A 312 -10.28 -9.45 -2.23
C PHE A 312 -10.09 -10.43 -3.39
N THR A 313 -11.09 -10.55 -4.25
CA THR A 313 -10.86 -11.13 -5.58
C THR A 313 -10.21 -10.10 -6.50
N ASN A 314 -9.54 -10.55 -7.56
CA ASN A 314 -8.97 -9.64 -8.57
C ASN A 314 -10.04 -8.78 -9.24
N VAL A 315 -11.25 -9.30 -9.38
CA VAL A 315 -12.39 -8.54 -9.92
C VAL A 315 -12.78 -7.39 -8.98
N GLN A 316 -12.98 -7.69 -7.70
CA GLN A 316 -13.32 -6.68 -6.69
C GLN A 316 -12.25 -5.59 -6.59
N MET A 317 -10.98 -5.98 -6.55
CA MET A 317 -9.88 -5.02 -6.49
C MET A 317 -9.80 -4.19 -7.78
N GLY A 318 -9.94 -4.81 -8.94
CA GLY A 318 -9.92 -4.13 -10.24
C GLY A 318 -11.05 -3.09 -10.37
N GLU A 319 -12.28 -3.45 -9.97
CA GLU A 319 -13.43 -2.53 -9.98
C GLU A 319 -13.23 -1.35 -9.01
N LEU A 320 -12.68 -1.63 -7.82
CA LEU A 320 -12.42 -0.61 -6.81
C LEU A 320 -11.33 0.38 -7.27
N LEU A 321 -10.26 -0.10 -7.85
CA LEU A 321 -9.19 0.72 -8.42
C LEU A 321 -9.66 1.53 -9.63
N ALA A 322 -10.52 0.96 -10.48
CA ALA A 322 -11.13 1.68 -11.59
C ALA A 322 -12.01 2.82 -11.08
N TRP A 323 -12.86 2.54 -10.08
CA TRP A 323 -13.69 3.57 -9.45
C TRP A 323 -12.86 4.68 -8.83
N GLN A 324 -11.81 4.33 -8.08
CA GLN A 324 -10.89 5.28 -7.45
C GLN A 324 -10.26 6.22 -8.49
N GLN A 325 -9.77 5.68 -9.59
CA GLN A 325 -9.15 6.46 -10.67
C GLN A 325 -10.15 7.34 -11.40
N ASP A 326 -11.35 6.82 -11.74
CA ASP A 326 -12.37 7.55 -12.50
C ASP A 326 -12.96 8.72 -11.71
N ASN A 327 -12.98 8.61 -10.38
CA ASN A 327 -13.47 9.66 -9.48
C ASN A 327 -12.33 10.55 -8.94
N ASN A 328 -11.07 10.28 -9.30
CA ASN A 328 -9.88 10.93 -8.73
C ASN A 328 -9.94 10.95 -7.20
N ALA A 329 -10.41 9.85 -6.61
CA ALA A 329 -10.62 9.69 -5.19
C ALA A 329 -9.31 9.31 -4.47
N SER A 330 -9.19 9.69 -3.20
CA SER A 330 -8.14 9.16 -2.32
C SER A 330 -8.39 7.68 -2.01
N TYR A 331 -7.38 6.98 -1.49
CA TYR A 331 -7.52 5.58 -1.08
C TYR A 331 -8.48 5.43 0.11
N ASP A 332 -8.53 6.41 1.01
CA ASP A 332 -9.52 6.44 2.10
C ASP A 332 -10.96 6.60 1.57
N GLU A 333 -11.17 7.44 0.54
CA GLU A 333 -12.48 7.54 -0.11
C GLU A 333 -12.84 6.25 -0.85
N ALA A 334 -11.88 5.58 -1.49
CA ALA A 334 -12.08 4.27 -2.10
C ALA A 334 -12.44 3.20 -1.05
N ALA A 335 -11.80 3.23 0.12
CA ALA A 335 -12.15 2.34 1.24
C ALA A 335 -13.58 2.57 1.72
N VAL A 336 -13.99 3.83 1.93
CA VAL A 336 -15.37 4.17 2.31
C VAL A 336 -16.37 3.75 1.23
N TYR A 337 -16.06 3.97 -0.05
CA TYR A 337 -16.88 3.50 -1.16
C TYR A 337 -17.07 2.00 -1.14
N PHE A 338 -15.97 1.23 -1.00
CA PHE A 338 -16.03 -0.23 -0.92
C PHE A 338 -16.90 -0.68 0.27
N LEU A 339 -16.63 -0.15 1.45
CA LEU A 339 -17.35 -0.53 2.67
C LEU A 339 -18.84 -0.17 2.62
N THR A 340 -19.21 0.91 1.95
CA THR A 340 -20.61 1.29 1.77
C THR A 340 -21.35 0.36 0.82
N ASN A 341 -20.69 -0.09 -0.25
CA ASN A 341 -21.33 -0.81 -1.35
C ASN A 341 -21.17 -2.34 -1.30
N ASN A 342 -20.29 -2.88 -0.43
CA ASN A 342 -19.98 -4.31 -0.37
C ASN A 342 -20.15 -4.90 1.04
N LYS A 343 -21.26 -4.57 1.70
CA LYS A 343 -21.56 -5.00 3.09
C LYS A 343 -21.64 -6.52 3.25
N ASP A 344 -22.03 -7.23 2.23
CA ASP A 344 -22.06 -8.69 2.16
C ASP A 344 -20.66 -9.33 2.13
N VAL A 345 -19.66 -8.60 1.64
CA VAL A 345 -18.26 -9.04 1.62
C VAL A 345 -17.62 -8.82 2.99
N TRP A 346 -17.40 -7.55 3.37
CA TRP A 346 -16.68 -7.24 4.59
C TRP A 346 -17.42 -7.63 5.88
N GLY A 347 -18.75 -7.74 5.82
CA GLY A 347 -19.55 -8.20 6.96
C GLY A 347 -19.24 -9.64 7.41
N ASN A 348 -18.52 -10.41 6.59
CA ASN A 348 -18.02 -11.75 6.94
C ASN A 348 -16.59 -11.72 7.50
N TRP A 349 -15.91 -10.58 7.46
CA TRP A 349 -14.55 -10.42 7.99
C TRP A 349 -14.53 -10.10 9.49
N LEU A 350 -15.65 -9.60 10.03
CA LEU A 350 -15.76 -9.01 11.35
C LEU A 350 -16.43 -9.95 12.36
N ASN A 351 -16.07 -9.79 13.61
CA ASN A 351 -16.89 -10.33 14.68
C ASN A 351 -18.26 -9.61 14.76
N ALA A 352 -19.19 -10.15 15.54
CA ALA A 352 -20.58 -9.65 15.58
C ALA A 352 -20.68 -8.20 16.07
N GLU A 353 -19.86 -7.81 17.05
CA GLU A 353 -19.89 -6.47 17.62
C GLU A 353 -19.33 -5.41 16.67
N ALA A 354 -18.16 -5.65 16.06
CA ALA A 354 -17.57 -4.77 15.07
C ALA A 354 -18.51 -4.62 13.86
N LYS A 355 -19.15 -5.70 13.44
CA LYS A 355 -20.14 -5.68 12.35
C LYS A 355 -21.34 -4.80 12.67
N GLU A 356 -21.86 -4.85 13.90
CA GLU A 356 -22.97 -4.01 14.35
C GLU A 356 -22.58 -2.53 14.35
N LYS A 357 -21.41 -2.18 14.92
CA LYS A 357 -20.86 -0.82 14.95
C LYS A 357 -20.72 -0.25 13.54
N LEU A 358 -20.07 -0.98 12.64
CA LEU A 358 -19.82 -0.52 11.27
C LEU A 358 -21.10 -0.47 10.43
N SER A 359 -22.04 -1.40 10.64
CA SER A 359 -23.33 -1.36 9.94
C SER A 359 -24.17 -0.14 10.35
N ALA A 360 -24.03 0.34 11.58
CA ALA A 360 -24.67 1.57 12.04
C ALA A 360 -23.98 2.83 11.49
N LEU A 361 -22.66 2.80 11.32
CA LEU A 361 -21.86 3.92 10.82
C LEU A 361 -22.03 4.13 9.31
N LEU A 362 -22.13 3.06 8.55
CA LEU A 362 -22.14 3.04 7.07
C LEU A 362 -23.58 2.93 6.50
N GLN A 363 -24.58 3.56 7.14
CA GLN A 363 -25.98 3.57 6.69
C GLN A 363 -26.21 4.48 5.49
#